data_37b64531589e3126a54e858de1ec54bb
#
_entry.id   37b64531589e3126a54e858de1ec54bb
#
_cell.length_a   1.000
_cell.length_b   1.000
_cell.length_c   1.000
_cell.angle_alpha   90.00
_cell.angle_beta   90.00
_cell.angle_gamma   90.00
#
_symmetry.space_group_name_H-M   'P 1'
#
loop_
_entity.id
_entity.type
_entity.pdbx_description
1 polymer ?
#
loop_
_entity_poly.entity_id
_entity_poly.type
_entity_poly.pdbx_seq_one_letter_code
_entity_poly.pdbx_strand_id
1 'polypeptide(L)'
;MQRSSIQVTRPDGEERDAITTVLFLLGAEDVSRWHCVHGGDEIWTFISGAPLSLFQHADGAVKSTEQVLSPANPVDWVPADVWMAARSQGDYSLVSCCVGPGFDFEDFELLRDRPPSRHPKGIRVDLL
;
A
#
# COMPACT_ATOMS: atom_id res chain seq x y z
N MET A 1 -12.71 1.80 -8.84
CA MET A 1 -12.64 0.95 -7.65
C MET A 1 -13.90 0.13 -7.54
N GLN A 2 -13.75 -1.17 -7.33
CA GLN A 2 -14.87 -2.06 -7.08
C GLN A 2 -15.07 -2.23 -5.57
N ARG A 3 -16.33 -2.37 -5.15
CA ARG A 3 -16.72 -2.48 -3.74
C ARG A 3 -17.57 -3.72 -3.54
N SER A 4 -17.42 -4.39 -2.40
CA SER A 4 -18.32 -5.47 -2.02
C SER A 4 -19.71 -4.92 -1.70
N SER A 5 -20.73 -5.79 -1.81
CA SER A 5 -22.10 -5.45 -1.41
C SER A 5 -22.30 -5.54 0.10
N ILE A 6 -21.39 -6.23 0.81
CA ILE A 6 -21.46 -6.44 2.25
C ILE A 6 -20.71 -5.32 2.95
N GLN A 7 -21.30 -4.79 4.01
CA GLN A 7 -20.70 -3.81 4.90
C GLN A 7 -20.25 -4.49 6.19
N VAL A 8 -19.17 -3.98 6.77
CA VAL A 8 -18.66 -4.46 8.07
C VAL A 8 -18.47 -3.27 9.01
N THR A 9 -18.56 -3.54 10.30
CA THR A 9 -18.24 -2.54 11.34
C THR A 9 -16.87 -2.89 11.92
N ARG A 10 -15.95 -1.93 11.84
CA ARG A 10 -14.60 -2.10 12.40
C ARG A 10 -14.64 -2.03 13.93
N PRO A 11 -13.56 -2.50 14.62
CA PRO A 11 -13.47 -2.36 16.08
C PRO A 11 -13.59 -0.93 16.58
N ASP A 12 -13.22 0.09 15.77
CA ASP A 12 -13.35 1.52 16.12
C ASP A 12 -14.78 2.07 15.91
N GLY A 13 -15.73 1.22 15.45
CA GLY A 13 -17.11 1.60 15.22
C GLY A 13 -17.40 2.16 13.83
N GLU A 14 -16.38 2.38 13.00
CA GLU A 14 -16.58 2.87 11.64
C GLU A 14 -17.09 1.75 10.72
N GLU A 15 -18.05 2.10 9.86
CA GLU A 15 -18.55 1.18 8.85
C GLU A 15 -17.75 1.33 7.56
N ARG A 16 -17.45 0.19 6.93
CA ARG A 16 -16.74 0.11 5.66
C ARG A 16 -17.33 -1.01 4.81
N ASP A 17 -17.11 -0.94 3.48
CA ASP A 17 -17.32 -2.11 2.64
C ASP A 17 -16.44 -3.25 3.17
N ALA A 18 -16.89 -4.49 3.05
CA ALA A 18 -16.08 -5.62 3.54
C ALA A 18 -14.75 -5.70 2.77
N ILE A 19 -14.79 -5.47 1.46
CA ILE A 19 -13.61 -5.50 0.58
C ILE A 19 -13.77 -4.45 -0.50
N THR A 20 -12.69 -3.76 -0.81
CA THR A 20 -12.56 -2.94 -2.03
C THR A 20 -11.36 -3.42 -2.83
N THR A 21 -11.39 -3.25 -4.14
CA THR A 21 -10.27 -3.59 -5.03
C THR A 21 -10.10 -2.55 -6.11
N VAL A 22 -8.86 -2.35 -6.53
CA VAL A 22 -8.50 -1.42 -7.61
C VAL A 22 -7.36 -2.01 -8.42
N LEU A 23 -7.36 -1.74 -9.72
CA LEU A 23 -6.18 -1.95 -10.55
C LEU A 23 -5.29 -0.73 -10.43
N PHE A 24 -3.99 -0.96 -10.25
CA PHE A 24 -3.01 0.10 -10.06
C PHE A 24 -1.87 -0.07 -11.06
N LEU A 25 -1.69 0.95 -11.90
CA LEU A 25 -0.68 0.97 -12.96
C LEU A 25 0.42 1.97 -12.60
N LEU A 26 1.65 1.48 -12.50
CA LEU A 26 2.84 2.32 -12.28
C LEU A 26 3.72 2.26 -13.51
N GLY A 27 3.95 3.41 -14.15
CA GLY A 27 4.92 3.55 -15.23
C GLY A 27 6.35 3.64 -14.71
N ALA A 28 7.32 3.72 -15.65
CA ALA A 28 8.75 3.73 -15.34
C ALA A 28 9.17 4.85 -14.37
N GLU A 29 8.56 6.02 -14.50
CA GLU A 29 8.90 7.21 -13.71
C GLU A 29 7.96 7.42 -12.51
N ASP A 30 6.96 6.56 -12.37
CA ASP A 30 5.97 6.72 -11.31
C ASP A 30 6.50 6.14 -9.99
N VAL A 31 6.20 6.83 -8.92
CA VAL A 31 6.45 6.36 -7.56
C VAL A 31 5.14 6.44 -6.77
N SER A 32 4.68 5.31 -6.27
CA SER A 32 3.68 5.30 -5.22
C SER A 32 4.40 5.64 -3.92
N ARG A 33 4.28 6.89 -3.49
CA ARG A 33 5.03 7.42 -2.36
C ARG A 33 4.51 6.86 -1.05
N TRP A 34 5.33 6.97 0.00
CA TRP A 34 4.97 6.47 1.32
C TRP A 34 3.58 6.91 1.72
N HIS A 35 2.71 5.95 1.93
CA HIS A 35 1.33 6.13 2.39
C HIS A 35 0.94 5.00 3.32
N CYS A 36 -0.16 5.21 4.02
CA CYS A 36 -0.67 4.29 5.01
C CYS A 36 -2.19 4.23 4.90
N VAL A 37 -2.76 3.05 5.07
CA VAL A 37 -4.20 2.85 5.18
C VAL A 37 -4.50 2.43 6.61
N HIS A 38 -5.15 3.31 7.36
CA HIS A 38 -5.48 3.05 8.75
C HIS A 38 -6.69 2.11 8.84
N GLY A 39 -6.54 1.06 9.64
CA GLY A 39 -7.63 0.14 9.96
C GLY A 39 -7.99 -0.88 8.87
N GLY A 40 -7.24 -0.96 7.79
CA GLY A 40 -7.45 -1.92 6.72
C GLY A 40 -6.15 -2.59 6.27
N ASP A 41 -6.19 -3.91 6.13
CA ASP A 41 -5.09 -4.66 5.51
C ASP A 41 -5.18 -4.53 3.99
N GLU A 42 -4.03 -4.51 3.32
CA GLU A 42 -3.98 -4.40 1.86
C GLU A 42 -3.18 -5.55 1.27
N ILE A 43 -3.76 -6.19 0.25
CA ILE A 43 -3.12 -7.26 -0.52
C ILE A 43 -2.77 -6.71 -1.90
N TRP A 44 -1.48 -6.76 -2.24
CA TRP A 44 -0.97 -6.40 -3.56
C TRP A 44 -0.75 -7.67 -4.37
N THR A 45 -1.31 -7.73 -5.57
CA THR A 45 -1.17 -8.90 -6.46
C THR A 45 -0.63 -8.45 -7.81
N PHE A 46 0.51 -9.03 -8.22
CA PHE A 46 1.13 -8.79 -9.52
C PHE A 46 0.25 -9.33 -10.64
N ILE A 47 0.04 -8.54 -11.70
CA ILE A 47 -0.74 -8.96 -12.86
C ILE A 47 0.13 -9.04 -14.11
N SER A 48 0.83 -7.95 -14.48
CA SER A 48 1.63 -7.94 -15.70
C SER A 48 2.68 -6.83 -15.68
N GLY A 49 3.58 -6.88 -16.64
CA GLY A 49 4.63 -5.90 -16.82
C GLY A 49 5.93 -6.28 -16.12
N ALA A 50 6.73 -5.28 -15.77
CA ALA A 50 7.97 -5.49 -15.04
C ALA A 50 7.70 -5.83 -13.57
N PRO A 51 8.65 -6.49 -12.89
CA PRO A 51 8.56 -6.67 -11.45
C PRO A 51 8.34 -5.34 -10.72
N LEU A 52 7.60 -5.40 -9.62
CA LEU A 52 7.30 -4.23 -8.79
C LEU A 52 8.07 -4.34 -7.48
N SER A 53 8.80 -3.29 -7.12
CA SER A 53 9.34 -3.17 -5.76
C SER A 53 8.27 -2.60 -4.84
N LEU A 54 7.88 -3.38 -3.83
CA LEU A 54 6.97 -2.96 -2.78
C LEU A 54 7.76 -2.79 -1.49
N PHE A 55 7.74 -1.58 -0.95
CA PHE A 55 8.47 -1.24 0.26
C PHE A 55 7.49 -1.11 1.42
N GLN A 56 7.91 -1.58 2.60
CA GLN A 56 7.14 -1.45 3.83
C GLN A 56 8.02 -0.91 4.95
N HIS A 57 7.41 -0.14 5.85
CA HIS A 57 8.07 0.34 7.05
C HIS A 57 7.09 0.26 8.21
N ALA A 58 7.25 -0.75 9.04
CA ALA A 58 6.42 -0.96 10.22
C ALA A 58 6.80 0.02 11.34
N ASP A 59 5.88 0.28 12.25
CA ASP A 59 6.15 1.09 13.42
C ASP A 59 7.30 0.49 14.24
N GLY A 60 8.26 1.32 14.61
CA GLY A 60 9.44 0.90 15.36
C GLY A 60 10.51 0.16 14.56
N ALA A 61 10.31 -0.07 13.26
CA ALA A 61 11.33 -0.69 12.42
C ALA A 61 12.56 0.22 12.30
N VAL A 62 13.75 -0.39 12.24
CA VAL A 62 15.01 0.34 12.12
C VAL A 62 15.34 0.70 10.67
N LYS A 63 14.73 0.02 9.71
CA LYS A 63 14.89 0.27 8.27
C LYS A 63 13.66 -0.24 7.51
N SER A 64 13.45 0.31 6.31
CA SER A 64 12.42 -0.16 5.39
C SER A 64 12.81 -1.52 4.80
N THR A 65 11.81 -2.34 4.51
CA THR A 65 11.97 -3.62 3.81
C THR A 65 11.50 -3.49 2.38
N GLU A 66 11.99 -4.37 1.51
CA GLU A 66 11.59 -4.43 0.11
C GLU A 66 11.20 -5.87 -0.25
N GLN A 67 10.04 -6.02 -0.89
CA GLN A 67 9.62 -7.26 -1.56
C GLN A 67 9.46 -6.97 -3.04
N VAL A 68 9.88 -7.91 -3.87
CA VAL A 68 9.70 -7.78 -5.32
C VAL A 68 8.53 -8.67 -5.74
N LEU A 69 7.48 -8.04 -6.26
CA LEU A 69 6.34 -8.75 -6.83
C LEU A 69 6.64 -9.06 -8.30
N SER A 70 6.42 -10.31 -8.68
CA SER A 70 6.71 -10.84 -10.01
C SER A 70 5.87 -12.09 -10.25
N PRO A 71 5.90 -12.69 -11.45
CA PRO A 71 5.21 -13.96 -11.66
C PRO A 71 5.63 -15.07 -10.69
N ALA A 72 6.88 -15.05 -10.21
CA ALA A 72 7.38 -16.05 -9.27
C ALA A 72 6.96 -15.76 -7.82
N ASN A 73 6.65 -14.49 -7.49
CA ASN A 73 6.22 -14.07 -6.16
C ASN A 73 5.12 -13.01 -6.33
N PRO A 74 3.89 -13.43 -6.68
CA PRO A 74 2.88 -12.49 -7.17
C PRO A 74 2.12 -11.73 -6.10
N VAL A 75 2.18 -12.14 -4.83
CA VAL A 75 1.31 -11.59 -3.78
C VAL A 75 2.13 -11.15 -2.58
N ASP A 76 1.84 -9.97 -2.06
CA ASP A 76 2.35 -9.53 -0.76
C ASP A 76 1.24 -8.82 0.01
N TRP A 77 1.39 -8.84 1.32
CA TRP A 77 0.43 -8.30 2.26
C TRP A 77 1.06 -7.15 3.04
N VAL A 78 0.34 -6.02 3.09
CA VAL A 78 0.69 -4.88 3.93
C VAL A 78 -0.33 -4.79 5.06
N PRO A 79 0.08 -5.07 6.30
CA PRO A 79 -0.84 -4.94 7.45
C PRO A 79 -1.37 -3.52 7.59
N ALA A 80 -2.54 -3.39 8.22
CA ALA A 80 -3.10 -2.09 8.57
C ALA A 80 -2.07 -1.24 9.33
N ASP A 81 -2.08 0.06 9.06
CA ASP A 81 -1.25 1.05 9.75
C ASP A 81 0.26 0.97 9.43
N VAL A 82 0.66 0.11 8.50
CA VAL A 82 2.05 0.02 8.03
C VAL A 82 2.25 0.94 6.83
N TRP A 83 3.33 1.72 6.85
CA TRP A 83 3.71 2.56 5.71
C TRP A 83 4.13 1.69 4.53
N MET A 84 3.66 2.05 3.34
CA MET A 84 3.98 1.34 2.10
C MET A 84 4.31 2.32 0.99
N ALA A 85 5.18 1.88 0.08
CA ALA A 85 5.54 2.61 -1.13
C ALA A 85 5.89 1.60 -2.23
N ALA A 86 5.82 2.02 -3.49
CA ALA A 86 6.09 1.10 -4.58
C ALA A 86 6.62 1.82 -5.82
N ARG A 87 7.39 1.09 -6.63
CA ARG A 87 7.78 1.55 -7.96
C ARG A 87 8.04 0.36 -8.88
N SER A 88 7.83 0.55 -10.18
CA SER A 88 8.15 -0.44 -11.19
C SER A 88 9.65 -0.57 -11.38
N GLN A 89 10.12 -1.78 -11.66
CA GLN A 89 11.53 -2.02 -12.03
C GLN A 89 11.77 -1.88 -13.54
N GLY A 90 10.76 -1.54 -14.34
CA GLY A 90 10.89 -1.41 -15.79
C GLY A 90 9.90 -0.39 -16.34
N ASP A 91 9.40 -0.64 -17.54
CA ASP A 91 8.55 0.32 -18.25
C ASP A 91 7.19 0.54 -17.56
N TYR A 92 6.63 -0.53 -16.99
CA TYR A 92 5.40 -0.46 -16.20
C TYR A 92 5.23 -1.72 -15.36
N SER A 93 4.43 -1.61 -14.32
CA SER A 93 3.91 -2.74 -13.55
C SER A 93 2.43 -2.54 -13.35
N LEU A 94 1.64 -3.58 -13.59
CA LEU A 94 0.21 -3.59 -13.30
C LEU A 94 -0.04 -4.55 -12.15
N VAL A 95 -0.70 -4.05 -11.10
CA VAL A 95 -1.05 -4.80 -9.90
C VAL A 95 -2.51 -4.58 -9.55
N SER A 96 -3.08 -5.46 -8.74
CA SER A 96 -4.33 -5.18 -8.04
C SER A 96 -4.04 -4.93 -6.58
N CYS A 97 -4.81 -4.02 -5.97
CA CYS A 97 -4.75 -3.74 -4.54
C CYS A 97 -6.13 -3.99 -3.96
N CYS A 98 -6.22 -4.93 -3.02
CA CYS A 98 -7.44 -5.25 -2.30
C CYS A 98 -7.29 -4.82 -0.85
N VAL A 99 -8.28 -4.11 -0.32
CA VAL A 99 -8.29 -3.63 1.06
C VAL A 99 -9.48 -4.22 1.81
N GLY A 100 -9.23 -4.72 3.00
CA GLY A 100 -10.27 -5.23 3.89
C GLY A 100 -9.96 -4.94 5.37
N PRO A 101 -10.91 -4.34 6.12
CA PRO A 101 -12.14 -3.67 5.67
C PRO A 101 -11.87 -2.63 4.60
N GLY A 102 -12.85 -2.38 3.75
CA GLY A 102 -12.68 -1.65 2.49
C GLY A 102 -12.08 -0.26 2.62
N PHE A 103 -11.46 0.19 1.54
CA PHE A 103 -10.77 1.47 1.48
C PHE A 103 -11.75 2.64 1.56
N ASP A 104 -11.36 3.65 2.33
CA ASP A 104 -11.99 4.96 2.39
C ASP A 104 -10.88 6.01 2.50
N PHE A 105 -11.03 7.14 1.79
CA PHE A 105 -10.03 8.20 1.83
C PHE A 105 -9.82 8.79 3.22
N GLU A 106 -10.78 8.69 4.12
CA GLU A 106 -10.61 9.08 5.51
C GLU A 106 -9.52 8.28 6.22
N ASP A 107 -9.24 7.07 5.76
CA ASP A 107 -8.23 6.19 6.33
C ASP A 107 -6.85 6.36 5.69
N PHE A 108 -6.77 7.14 4.60
CA PHE A 108 -5.55 7.30 3.81
C PHE A 108 -4.70 8.46 4.33
N GLU A 109 -3.38 8.22 4.45
CA GLU A 109 -2.44 9.24 4.87
C GLU A 109 -1.17 9.18 4.03
N LEU A 110 -0.70 10.34 3.54
CA LEU A 110 0.61 10.48 2.90
C LEU A 110 1.65 10.90 3.95
N LEU A 111 2.78 10.19 4.00
CA LEU A 111 3.82 10.50 4.98
C LEU A 111 4.42 11.89 4.78
N ARG A 112 4.57 12.32 3.52
CA ARG A 112 5.11 13.65 3.21
C ARG A 112 4.28 14.80 3.79
N ASP A 113 3.01 14.54 4.13
CA ASP A 113 2.14 15.56 4.73
C ASP A 113 2.42 15.72 6.23
N ARG A 114 3.17 14.80 6.83
CA ARG A 114 3.65 14.94 8.21
C ARG A 114 4.93 15.78 8.23
N PRO A 115 5.15 16.56 9.31
CA PRO A 115 6.43 17.25 9.46
C PRO A 115 7.58 16.23 9.58
N PRO A 116 8.79 16.53 9.08
CA PRO A 116 9.92 15.60 9.10
C PRO A 116 10.25 15.03 10.49
N SER A 117 9.99 15.81 11.55
CA SER A 117 10.18 15.35 12.94
C SER A 117 9.28 14.17 13.32
N ARG A 118 8.22 13.92 12.55
CA ARG A 118 7.26 12.83 12.76
C ARG A 118 7.40 11.71 11.71
N HIS A 119 8.43 11.75 10.89
CA HIS A 119 8.73 10.65 9.98
C HIS A 119 9.40 9.52 10.76
N PRO A 120 9.09 8.25 10.44
CA PRO A 120 9.74 7.11 11.07
C PRO A 120 11.25 7.14 10.85
N LYS A 121 12.02 6.81 11.88
CA LYS A 121 13.47 6.68 11.76
C LYS A 121 13.80 5.53 10.81
N GLY A 122 14.81 5.73 9.97
CA GLY A 122 15.29 4.70 9.06
C GLY A 122 14.43 4.49 7.81
N ILE A 123 13.37 5.29 7.62
CA ILE A 123 12.55 5.22 6.41
C ILE A 123 13.34 5.71 5.19
N ARG A 124 13.10 5.10 4.04
CA ARG A 124 13.72 5.52 2.77
C ARG A 124 13.16 6.88 2.34
N VAL A 125 14.01 7.90 2.35
CA VAL A 125 13.60 9.28 2.04
C VAL A 125 13.37 9.51 0.55
N ASP A 126 13.94 8.65 -0.31
CA ASP A 126 13.74 8.75 -1.76
C ASP A 126 12.32 8.41 -2.21
N LEU A 127 11.50 7.86 -1.31
CA LEU A 127 10.11 7.49 -1.59
C LEU A 127 9.09 8.42 -0.91
N LEU A 128 9.54 9.53 -0.37
CA LEU A 128 8.65 10.55 0.21
C LEU A 128 7.87 11.35 -0.84
#